data_a7f37a695d5c97390ff44a0b3981f522
#
_entry.id   a7f37a695d5c97390ff44a0b3981f522
#
_cell.length_a   1.000
_cell.length_b   1.000
_cell.length_c   1.000
_cell.angle_alpha   90.00
_cell.angle_beta   90.00
_cell.angle_gamma   90.00
#
_symmetry.space_group_name_H-M   'P 1'
#
loop_
_entity.id
_entity.type
_entity.pdbx_description
1 polymer ?
#
loop_
_entity_poly.entity_id
_entity_poly.type
_entity_poly.pdbx_seq_one_letter_code
_entity_poly.pdbx_strand_id
1 'polypeptide(L)'
;MVLLAAGGSGAGGRVYTPYQDPKVVFDFYFDDPRHIGSALYWLRSYMNPLMESPYNLAPEFMDIVVVMHGTEIVTVAKANQKKYPEAVGRMQYYASLGVKFRVCGLAASDYGYRDKDFQDFVEVVPSAITELAHWQQKGYGLITPRILDKKYSIEEIR
;
A
#
# COMPACT_ATOMS: atom_id res chain seq x y z
N MET A 1 20.03 18.51 1.38
CA MET A 1 20.74 17.31 0.84
C MET A 1 21.61 16.76 1.95
N VAL A 2 21.13 15.74 2.67
CA VAL A 2 21.93 15.09 3.72
C VAL A 2 22.75 14.00 3.03
N LEU A 3 24.06 14.19 2.92
CA LEU A 3 24.98 13.12 2.53
C LEU A 3 25.05 12.14 3.72
N LEU A 4 24.36 11.03 3.63
CA LEU A 4 24.62 9.89 4.49
C LEU A 4 25.98 9.29 4.07
N ALA A 5 26.99 9.46 4.92
CA ALA A 5 28.26 8.80 4.75
C ALA A 5 28.02 7.28 4.74
N ALA A 6 28.48 6.59 3.68
CA ALA A 6 28.49 5.15 3.62
C ALA A 6 29.46 4.61 4.69
N GLY A 7 28.92 4.33 5.87
CA GLY A 7 29.64 3.64 6.94
C GLY A 7 29.93 2.21 6.48
N GLY A 8 31.21 1.84 6.38
CA GLY A 8 31.62 0.50 6.03
C GLY A 8 31.03 -0.52 6.99
N SER A 9 30.17 -1.41 6.49
CA SER A 9 29.59 -2.51 7.24
C SER A 9 30.60 -3.63 7.38
N GLY A 10 31.02 -3.89 8.61
CA GLY A 10 31.61 -5.18 8.96
C GLY A 10 30.61 -6.31 8.69
N ALA A 11 31.10 -7.54 8.47
CA ALA A 11 30.26 -8.71 8.20
C ALA A 11 29.14 -8.85 9.23
N GLY A 12 27.88 -8.81 8.79
CA GLY A 12 26.68 -8.97 9.62
C GLY A 12 25.97 -7.68 10.04
N GLY A 13 26.44 -6.48 9.65
CA GLY A 13 25.78 -5.20 9.92
C GLY A 13 24.61 -4.91 8.98
N ARG A 14 23.62 -4.12 9.48
CA ARG A 14 22.50 -3.63 8.66
C ARG A 14 23.00 -2.52 7.73
N VAL A 15 22.69 -2.63 6.44
CA VAL A 15 22.98 -1.60 5.44
C VAL A 15 21.76 -0.66 5.33
N TYR A 16 22.02 0.63 5.41
CA TYR A 16 20.99 1.66 5.22
C TYR A 16 21.15 2.26 3.82
N THR A 17 20.33 1.76 2.89
CA THR A 17 20.29 2.24 1.51
C THR A 17 19.80 3.68 1.48
N PRO A 18 20.51 4.62 0.82
CA PRO A 18 19.99 5.98 0.63
C PRO A 18 18.82 5.95 -0.35
N TYR A 19 17.67 6.48 0.06
CA TYR A 19 16.50 6.64 -0.79
C TYR A 19 16.35 8.10 -1.19
N GLN A 20 15.97 8.31 -2.47
CA GLN A 20 15.53 9.60 -2.96
C GLN A 20 14.03 9.76 -2.69
N ASP A 21 13.40 10.79 -3.26
CA ASP A 21 11.98 11.09 -3.04
C ASP A 21 11.12 9.83 -3.15
N PRO A 22 10.50 9.36 -2.05
CA PRO A 22 9.74 8.13 -2.05
C PRO A 22 8.44 8.32 -2.81
N LYS A 23 8.42 7.84 -4.05
CA LYS A 23 7.26 7.81 -4.94
C LYS A 23 6.96 6.36 -5.28
N VAL A 24 5.82 5.86 -4.83
CA VAL A 24 5.45 4.47 -5.02
C VAL A 24 3.97 4.32 -5.34
N VAL A 25 3.65 3.41 -6.25
CA VAL A 25 2.30 2.93 -6.49
C VAL A 25 2.22 1.46 -6.12
N PHE A 26 1.31 1.13 -5.23
CA PHE A 26 0.99 -0.25 -4.86
C PHE A 26 -0.13 -0.77 -5.75
N ASP A 27 0.11 -1.92 -6.35
CA ASP A 27 -0.86 -2.67 -7.14
C ASP A 27 -1.53 -3.73 -6.25
N PHE A 28 -2.75 -3.44 -5.79
CA PHE A 28 -3.55 -4.37 -5.01
C PHE A 28 -4.52 -5.12 -5.92
N TYR A 29 -4.26 -6.42 -6.08
CA TYR A 29 -5.10 -7.34 -6.84
C TYR A 29 -5.10 -8.71 -6.16
N PHE A 30 -6.12 -8.96 -5.36
CA PHE A 30 -6.22 -10.17 -4.55
C PHE A 30 -7.46 -10.99 -4.91
N ASP A 31 -7.34 -12.30 -4.76
CA ASP A 31 -8.41 -13.27 -4.95
C ASP A 31 -9.24 -13.51 -3.68
N ASP A 32 -8.80 -13.00 -2.54
CA ASP A 32 -9.49 -13.09 -1.24
C ASP A 32 -9.43 -11.73 -0.52
N PRO A 33 -10.58 -11.12 -0.19
CA PRO A 33 -10.60 -9.82 0.50
C PRO A 33 -9.95 -9.86 1.89
N ARG A 34 -9.82 -11.04 2.51
CA ARG A 34 -9.13 -11.21 3.81
C ARG A 34 -7.64 -10.92 3.72
N HIS A 35 -7.06 -10.98 2.54
CA HIS A 35 -5.65 -10.63 2.28
C HIS A 35 -5.34 -9.13 2.47
N ILE A 36 -6.36 -8.28 2.60
CA ILE A 36 -6.18 -6.83 2.80
C ILE A 36 -5.28 -6.52 4.01
N GLY A 37 -5.39 -7.27 5.09
CA GLY A 37 -4.55 -7.10 6.28
C GLY A 37 -3.06 -7.29 5.98
N SER A 38 -2.72 -8.32 5.19
CA SER A 38 -1.35 -8.61 4.75
C SER A 38 -0.85 -7.57 3.73
N ALA A 39 -1.72 -7.11 2.84
CA ALA A 39 -1.39 -6.04 1.90
C ALA A 39 -1.07 -4.71 2.62
N LEU A 40 -1.87 -4.35 3.63
CA LEU A 40 -1.61 -3.18 4.48
C LEU A 40 -0.33 -3.33 5.32
N TYR A 41 0.12 -4.56 5.59
CA TYR A 41 1.43 -4.80 6.18
C TYR A 41 2.57 -4.41 5.22
N TRP A 42 2.42 -4.64 3.90
CA TRP A 42 3.39 -4.18 2.90
C TRP A 42 3.49 -2.65 2.87
N LEU A 43 2.35 -1.96 2.92
CA LEU A 43 2.31 -0.50 3.02
C LEU A 43 3.04 0.00 4.27
N ARG A 44 2.75 -0.60 5.43
CA ARG A 44 3.44 -0.31 6.69
C ARG A 44 4.94 -0.56 6.57
N SER A 45 5.34 -1.67 5.95
CA SER A 45 6.76 -2.06 5.79
C SER A 45 7.52 -1.11 4.86
N TYR A 46 6.80 -0.39 3.98
CA TYR A 46 7.38 0.68 3.20
C TYR A 46 7.54 1.96 4.02
N MET A 47 6.49 2.38 4.72
CA MET A 47 6.46 3.67 5.42
C MET A 47 7.32 3.69 6.69
N ASN A 48 7.13 2.71 7.59
CA ASN A 48 7.75 2.76 8.93
C ASN A 48 9.27 2.88 8.89
N PRO A 49 10.03 2.07 8.11
CA PRO A 49 11.48 2.22 8.08
C PRO A 49 11.96 3.58 7.61
N LEU A 50 11.21 4.23 6.71
CA LEU A 50 11.53 5.56 6.21
C LEU A 50 11.23 6.65 7.24
N MET A 51 10.23 6.44 8.10
CA MET A 51 9.89 7.35 9.19
C MET A 51 10.85 7.26 10.37
N GLU A 52 11.55 6.14 10.52
CA GLU A 52 12.49 5.86 11.61
C GLU A 52 13.93 6.29 11.25
N SER A 53 14.80 6.36 12.29
CA SER A 53 16.24 6.60 12.11
C SER A 53 16.87 5.48 11.24
N PRO A 54 17.78 5.80 10.32
CA PRO A 54 18.42 7.11 10.11
C PRO A 54 17.68 8.05 9.13
N TYR A 55 16.58 7.62 8.53
CA TYR A 55 15.92 8.41 7.47
C TYR A 55 15.09 9.56 8.03
N ASN A 56 14.31 9.33 9.09
CA ASN A 56 13.48 10.32 9.76
C ASN A 56 12.59 11.13 8.80
N LEU A 57 12.05 10.47 7.79
CA LEU A 57 11.24 11.09 6.75
C LEU A 57 9.79 11.21 7.23
N ALA A 58 9.26 12.42 7.25
CA ALA A 58 7.86 12.62 7.61
C ALA A 58 6.91 12.12 6.49
N PRO A 59 5.72 11.58 6.85
CA PRO A 59 4.80 10.99 5.88
C PRO A 59 4.39 11.93 4.74
N GLU A 60 4.30 13.23 5.00
CA GLU A 60 3.95 14.25 4.00
C GLU A 60 4.98 14.40 2.87
N PHE A 61 6.17 13.84 3.02
CA PHE A 61 7.19 13.77 1.97
C PHE A 61 7.18 12.45 1.20
N MET A 62 6.21 11.58 1.49
CA MET A 62 6.03 10.30 0.80
C MET A 62 4.85 10.38 -0.17
N ASP A 63 5.12 10.22 -1.45
CA ASP A 63 4.08 10.12 -2.47
C ASP A 63 3.66 8.65 -2.66
N ILE A 64 2.59 8.25 -1.98
CA ILE A 64 2.11 6.87 -1.98
C ILE A 64 0.70 6.79 -2.57
N VAL A 65 0.55 5.93 -3.57
CA VAL A 65 -0.74 5.61 -4.18
C VAL A 65 -1.00 4.12 -4.05
N VAL A 66 -2.20 3.75 -3.67
CA VAL A 66 -2.67 2.36 -3.62
C VAL A 66 -3.80 2.22 -4.64
N VAL A 67 -3.62 1.36 -5.63
CA VAL A 67 -4.62 1.07 -6.66
C VAL A 67 -5.22 -0.30 -6.38
N MET A 68 -6.54 -0.36 -6.20
CA MET A 68 -7.29 -1.53 -5.78
C MET A 68 -8.21 -1.99 -6.91
N HIS A 69 -8.08 -3.26 -7.35
CA HIS A 69 -8.90 -3.76 -8.44
C HIS A 69 -9.22 -5.27 -8.41
N GLY A 70 -8.93 -5.93 -7.31
CA GLY A 70 -9.32 -7.31 -7.04
C GLY A 70 -10.49 -7.41 -6.06
N THR A 71 -10.59 -8.55 -5.39
CA THR A 71 -11.67 -8.79 -4.39
C THR A 71 -11.60 -7.83 -3.20
N GLU A 72 -10.44 -7.25 -2.92
CA GLU A 72 -10.22 -6.34 -1.81
C GLU A 72 -11.04 -5.05 -1.90
N ILE A 73 -11.55 -4.67 -3.07
CA ILE A 73 -12.40 -3.47 -3.20
C ILE A 73 -13.66 -3.55 -2.34
N VAL A 74 -14.14 -4.76 -2.02
CA VAL A 74 -15.31 -4.94 -1.13
C VAL A 74 -15.03 -4.46 0.30
N THR A 75 -13.76 -4.41 0.72
CA THR A 75 -13.38 -3.98 2.06
C THR A 75 -13.55 -2.49 2.28
N VAL A 76 -13.52 -1.70 1.21
CA VAL A 76 -13.70 -0.24 1.24
C VAL A 76 -15.12 0.21 0.84
N ALA A 77 -16.03 -0.72 0.57
CA ALA A 77 -17.43 -0.40 0.38
C ALA A 77 -18.08 -0.05 1.72
N LYS A 78 -18.81 1.07 1.79
CA LYS A 78 -19.50 1.55 3.02
C LYS A 78 -20.40 0.48 3.63
N ALA A 79 -21.12 -0.26 2.80
CA ALA A 79 -22.03 -1.33 3.26
C ALA A 79 -21.29 -2.44 4.03
N ASN A 80 -20.01 -2.63 3.77
CA ASN A 80 -19.19 -3.69 4.37
C ASN A 80 -18.32 -3.22 5.55
N GLN A 81 -18.44 -1.98 5.98
CA GLN A 81 -17.60 -1.41 7.05
C GLN A 81 -17.63 -2.24 8.33
N LYS A 82 -18.81 -2.77 8.71
CA LYS A 82 -18.95 -3.62 9.90
C LYS A 82 -18.25 -4.97 9.76
N LYS A 83 -18.05 -5.44 8.54
CA LYS A 83 -17.35 -6.70 8.25
C LYS A 83 -15.84 -6.54 8.25
N TYR A 84 -15.34 -5.36 7.88
CA TYR A 84 -13.90 -5.07 7.77
C TYR A 84 -13.46 -3.84 8.57
N PRO A 85 -13.86 -3.69 9.86
CA PRO A 85 -13.65 -2.45 10.61
C PRO A 85 -12.17 -2.11 10.81
N GLU A 86 -11.33 -3.12 11.04
CA GLU A 86 -9.89 -2.93 11.22
C GLU A 86 -9.22 -2.46 9.92
N ALA A 87 -9.55 -3.09 8.79
CA ALA A 87 -8.97 -2.72 7.50
C ALA A 87 -9.35 -1.28 7.12
N VAL A 88 -10.63 -0.92 7.29
CA VAL A 88 -11.13 0.44 7.03
C VAL A 88 -10.41 1.45 7.93
N GLY A 89 -10.31 1.17 9.23
CA GLY A 89 -9.63 2.07 10.18
C GLY A 89 -8.15 2.27 9.84
N ARG A 90 -7.45 1.20 9.46
CA ARG A 90 -6.05 1.29 9.03
C ARG A 90 -5.88 2.10 7.74
N MET A 91 -6.72 1.86 6.74
CA MET A 91 -6.67 2.61 5.47
C MET A 91 -7.02 4.09 5.68
N GLN A 92 -8.02 4.39 6.52
CA GLN A 92 -8.36 5.76 6.89
C GLN A 92 -7.19 6.47 7.59
N TYR A 93 -6.50 5.77 8.48
CA TYR A 93 -5.28 6.30 9.12
C TYR A 93 -4.20 6.61 8.08
N TYR A 94 -3.89 5.69 7.17
CA TYR A 94 -2.91 5.96 6.11
C TYR A 94 -3.35 7.09 5.17
N ALA A 95 -4.63 7.19 4.85
CA ALA A 95 -5.16 8.30 4.08
C ALA A 95 -4.96 9.65 4.79
N SER A 96 -5.09 9.69 6.12
CA SER A 96 -4.79 10.90 6.92
C SER A 96 -3.31 11.28 6.90
N LEU A 97 -2.43 10.35 6.58
CA LEU A 97 -0.99 10.58 6.36
C LEU A 97 -0.63 10.94 4.90
N GLY A 98 -1.62 11.07 4.02
CA GLY A 98 -1.42 11.46 2.62
C GLY A 98 -1.40 10.31 1.61
N VAL A 99 -1.60 9.05 2.04
CA VAL A 99 -1.74 7.93 1.11
C VAL A 99 -3.04 8.06 0.32
N LYS A 100 -2.94 7.95 -1.00
CA LYS A 100 -4.08 8.02 -1.92
C LYS A 100 -4.59 6.61 -2.22
N PHE A 101 -5.85 6.33 -1.90
CA PHE A 101 -6.50 5.07 -2.23
C PHE A 101 -7.39 5.25 -3.47
N ARG A 102 -7.13 4.44 -4.51
CA ARG A 102 -7.81 4.46 -5.80
C ARG A 102 -8.50 3.13 -6.04
N VAL A 103 -9.78 3.15 -6.37
CA VAL A 103 -10.54 1.96 -6.75
C VAL A 103 -10.80 1.99 -8.25
N CYS A 104 -10.59 0.86 -8.90
CA CYS A 104 -10.89 0.65 -10.32
C CYS A 104 -12.39 0.71 -10.57
N GLY A 105 -12.84 1.64 -11.40
CA GLY A 105 -14.25 1.80 -11.77
C GLY A 105 -14.81 0.60 -12.56
N LEU A 106 -13.98 -0.06 -13.38
CA LEU A 106 -14.38 -1.28 -14.07
C LEU A 106 -14.65 -2.41 -13.05
N ALA A 107 -13.74 -2.64 -12.12
CA ALA A 107 -13.93 -3.63 -11.08
C ALA A 107 -15.15 -3.28 -10.20
N ALA A 108 -15.33 -2.01 -9.82
CA ALA A 108 -16.48 -1.55 -9.07
C ALA A 108 -17.79 -1.90 -9.77
N SER A 109 -17.86 -1.65 -11.09
CA SER A 109 -19.03 -1.98 -11.92
C SER A 109 -19.30 -3.49 -11.96
N ASP A 110 -18.26 -4.31 -12.10
CA ASP A 110 -18.39 -5.77 -12.10
C ASP A 110 -18.96 -6.30 -10.79
N TYR A 111 -18.63 -5.64 -9.65
CA TYR A 111 -19.17 -5.96 -8.33
C TYR A 111 -20.51 -5.27 -8.03
N GLY A 112 -21.04 -4.46 -8.96
CA GLY A 112 -22.32 -3.75 -8.79
C GLY A 112 -22.23 -2.53 -7.89
N TYR A 113 -21.03 -2.00 -7.62
CA TYR A 113 -20.84 -0.77 -6.87
C TYR A 113 -20.87 0.47 -7.77
N ARG A 114 -21.36 1.56 -7.18
CA ARG A 114 -21.25 2.92 -7.74
C ARG A 114 -20.19 3.69 -6.97
N ASP A 115 -19.67 4.75 -7.52
CA ASP A 115 -18.58 5.55 -6.92
C ASP A 115 -18.91 5.98 -5.48
N LYS A 116 -20.16 6.39 -5.21
CA LYS A 116 -20.63 6.82 -3.89
C LYS A 116 -20.74 5.72 -2.84
N ASP A 117 -20.65 4.46 -3.25
CA ASP A 117 -20.79 3.31 -2.36
C ASP A 117 -19.48 3.03 -1.59
N PHE A 118 -18.36 3.68 -1.97
CA PHE A 118 -17.05 3.56 -1.31
C PHE A 118 -16.86 4.57 -0.18
N GLN A 119 -15.92 4.28 0.72
CA GLN A 119 -15.52 5.17 1.82
C GLN A 119 -15.03 6.52 1.29
N ASP A 120 -15.20 7.59 2.07
CA ASP A 120 -14.95 8.96 1.63
C ASP A 120 -13.45 9.26 1.38
N PHE A 121 -12.55 8.45 1.92
CA PHE A 121 -11.10 8.56 1.65
C PHE A 121 -10.65 7.85 0.36
N VAL A 122 -11.59 7.20 -0.35
CA VAL A 122 -11.33 6.47 -1.60
C VAL A 122 -11.78 7.31 -2.78
N GLU A 123 -10.97 7.34 -3.83
CA GLU A 123 -11.35 7.92 -5.11
C GLU A 123 -11.49 6.81 -6.16
N VAL A 124 -12.57 6.85 -6.95
CA VAL A 124 -12.77 5.91 -8.05
C VAL A 124 -12.15 6.46 -9.31
N VAL A 125 -11.35 5.63 -9.98
CA VAL A 125 -10.69 5.96 -11.26
C VAL A 125 -11.27 5.10 -12.38
N PRO A 126 -11.21 5.53 -13.66
CA PRO A 126 -11.81 4.78 -14.74
C PRO A 126 -11.30 3.34 -14.85
N SER A 127 -9.99 3.11 -14.68
CA SER A 127 -9.37 1.80 -14.76
C SER A 127 -8.09 1.76 -13.92
N ALA A 128 -7.89 0.67 -13.19
CA ALA A 128 -6.64 0.42 -12.45
C ALA A 128 -5.43 0.35 -13.41
N ILE A 129 -5.58 -0.24 -14.57
CA ILE A 129 -4.47 -0.45 -15.50
C ILE A 129 -3.97 0.90 -16.05
N THR A 130 -4.87 1.80 -16.42
CA THR A 130 -4.48 3.14 -16.86
C THR A 130 -3.90 3.96 -15.69
N GLU A 131 -4.44 3.78 -14.50
CA GLU A 131 -3.94 4.45 -13.30
C GLU A 131 -2.53 3.99 -12.92
N LEU A 132 -2.25 2.69 -12.94
CA LEU A 132 -0.91 2.14 -12.71
C LEU A 132 0.11 2.65 -13.74
N ALA A 133 -0.28 2.70 -15.03
CA ALA A 133 0.57 3.24 -16.09
C ALA A 133 0.87 4.73 -15.88
N HIS A 134 -0.13 5.51 -15.49
CA HIS A 134 0.00 6.94 -15.22
C HIS A 134 1.04 7.23 -14.13
N TRP A 135 0.95 6.55 -12.99
CA TRP A 135 1.88 6.78 -11.87
C TRP A 135 3.30 6.35 -12.21
N GLN A 136 3.47 5.21 -12.90
CA GLN A 136 4.78 4.76 -13.36
C GLN A 136 5.42 5.76 -14.33
N GLN A 137 4.65 6.31 -15.27
CA GLN A 137 5.13 7.37 -16.17
C GLN A 137 5.56 8.65 -15.42
N LYS A 138 5.01 8.88 -14.24
CA LYS A 138 5.41 9.98 -13.34
C LYS A 138 6.61 9.66 -12.45
N GLY A 139 7.25 8.51 -12.65
CA GLY A 139 8.43 8.10 -11.90
C GLY A 139 8.15 7.38 -10.58
N TYR A 140 6.92 6.90 -10.36
CA TYR A 140 6.59 6.07 -9.21
C TYR A 140 7.09 4.65 -9.40
N GLY A 141 7.75 4.10 -8.39
CA GLY A 141 8.09 2.69 -8.35
C GLY A 141 6.85 1.82 -8.16
N LEU A 142 6.75 0.70 -8.87
CA LEU A 142 5.64 -0.24 -8.72
C LEU A 142 5.96 -1.28 -7.65
N ILE A 143 5.04 -1.47 -6.70
CA ILE A 143 5.09 -2.58 -5.73
C ILE A 143 3.79 -3.38 -5.84
N THR A 144 3.93 -4.66 -6.17
CA THR A 144 2.83 -5.63 -6.18
C THR A 144 3.01 -6.58 -4.98
N PRO A 145 2.20 -6.47 -3.92
CA PRO A 145 2.30 -7.35 -2.77
C PRO A 145 2.04 -8.82 -3.16
N ARG A 146 2.96 -9.69 -2.78
CA ARG A 146 2.76 -11.15 -2.89
C ARG A 146 2.24 -11.66 -1.56
N ILE A 147 0.99 -12.05 -1.55
CA ILE A 147 0.33 -12.62 -0.38
C ILE A 147 0.31 -14.14 -0.54
N LEU A 148 1.01 -14.82 0.35
CA LEU A 148 1.13 -16.27 0.35
C LEU A 148 0.68 -16.81 1.70
N ASP A 149 -0.05 -17.93 1.66
CA ASP A 149 -0.35 -18.68 2.87
C ASP A 149 0.92 -19.34 3.41
N LYS A 150 1.18 -19.15 4.70
CA LYS A 150 2.31 -19.80 5.38
C LYS A 150 1.97 -21.27 5.61
N LYS A 151 2.78 -22.15 5.06
CA LYS A 151 2.63 -23.60 5.24
C LYS A 151 3.14 -24.09 6.60
N TYR A 152 4.10 -23.37 7.19
CA TYR A 152 4.76 -23.72 8.43
C TYR A 152 4.76 -22.54 9.39
N SER A 153 4.74 -22.81 10.69
CA SER A 153 5.02 -21.79 11.70
C SER A 153 6.51 -21.41 11.70
N ILE A 154 6.83 -20.29 12.33
CA ILE A 154 8.24 -19.85 12.47
C ILE A 154 9.02 -20.87 13.31
N GLU A 155 8.40 -21.45 14.34
CA GLU A 155 9.00 -22.45 15.23
C GLU A 155 9.41 -23.73 14.51
N GLU A 156 8.66 -24.12 13.46
CA GLU A 156 8.94 -25.33 12.68
C GLU A 156 10.11 -25.17 11.70
N ILE A 157 10.42 -23.94 11.28
CA ILE A 157 11.39 -23.69 10.19
C ILE A 157 12.63 -22.89 10.60
N ARG A 158 12.73 -22.39 11.86
CA ARG A 158 13.92 -21.69 12.37
C ARG A 158 14.89 -22.59 13.10
#